data_1ca25b4e02b4f2c0506c84280dca8afc
#
_entry.id   1ca25b4e02b4f2c0506c84280dca8afc
#
_cell.length_a   1.000
_cell.length_b   1.000
_cell.length_c   1.000
_cell.angle_alpha   90.00
_cell.angle_beta   90.00
_cell.angle_gamma   90.00
#
_symmetry.space_group_name_H-M   'P 1'
#
loop_
_entity.id
_entity.type
_entity.pdbx_description
1 polymer ?
#
loop_
_entity_poly.entity_id
_entity_poly.type
_entity_poly.pdbx_seq_one_letter_code
_entity_poly.pdbx_strand_id
1 'polypeptide(L)'
;KMDAVGINDNIATAVSTTEGFDSNYAATYYPWVKILDFDRNKPIWVPPSVVLPGVIAFNDRVAAEWFAPAGLNRGGLTEVVEVKSRLTHAERDTLYEARINPIAVFPSTGVCVWGQKTLQGRPSALDRINVRRLLIAAKKFIASSTRYLVFEQNTSQTRSRFLNIVTPYLESIQQRQGLYAFRVIMDESNNTPEIIDRNILYGQLFLQPAKTAEFIILDFNIQSTGAAFPGA
;
A
#
# COMPACT_ATOMS: atom_id res chain seq x y z
N LYS A 1 8.61 10.77 3.71
CA LYS A 1 7.96 12.08 3.85
C LYS A 1 6.48 11.91 3.58
N MET A 2 5.63 12.32 4.50
CA MET A 2 4.17 12.22 4.36
C MET A 2 3.53 13.56 3.98
N ASP A 3 4.17 14.67 4.31
CA ASP A 3 3.65 16.02 4.04
C ASP A 3 4.33 16.59 2.79
N ALA A 4 3.53 16.96 1.80
CA ALA A 4 4.04 17.52 0.54
C ALA A 4 4.56 18.94 0.74
N VAL A 5 3.84 19.73 1.51
CA VAL A 5 3.99 21.19 1.59
C VAL A 5 3.61 21.73 2.96
N GLY A 6 3.86 23.01 3.16
CA GLY A 6 3.33 23.78 4.28
C GLY A 6 1.83 24.06 4.16
N ILE A 7 1.26 24.62 5.24
CA ILE A 7 -0.19 24.83 5.36
C ILE A 7 -0.80 25.76 4.29
N ASN A 8 -0.02 26.68 3.75
CA ASN A 8 -0.51 27.71 2.81
C ASN A 8 -0.10 27.45 1.36
N ASP A 9 0.58 26.33 1.10
CA ASP A 9 1.08 26.03 -0.22
C ASP A 9 -0.05 25.45 -1.13
N ASN A 10 0.11 25.67 -2.43
CA ASN A 10 -0.83 25.22 -3.44
C ASN A 10 -0.40 23.89 -4.08
N ILE A 11 -1.21 23.39 -5.02
CA ILE A 11 -0.97 22.15 -5.74
C ILE A 11 0.35 22.19 -6.53
N ALA A 12 0.65 23.32 -7.20
CA ALA A 12 1.87 23.45 -7.98
C ALA A 12 3.13 23.34 -7.09
N THR A 13 3.10 23.96 -5.91
CA THR A 13 4.18 23.84 -4.92
C THR A 13 4.28 22.39 -4.39
N ALA A 14 3.14 21.71 -4.17
CA ALA A 14 3.13 20.31 -3.77
C ALA A 14 3.82 19.43 -4.82
N VAL A 15 3.48 19.61 -6.09
CA VAL A 15 4.06 18.85 -7.21
C VAL A 15 5.56 19.11 -7.30
N SER A 16 5.99 20.37 -7.35
CA SER A 16 7.42 20.71 -7.47
C SER A 16 8.26 20.19 -6.29
N THR A 17 7.70 20.20 -5.08
CA THR A 17 8.39 19.68 -3.89
C THR A 17 8.58 18.15 -3.95
N THR A 18 7.70 17.43 -4.62
CA THR A 18 7.76 15.97 -4.69
C THR A 18 8.51 15.42 -5.90
N GLU A 19 8.73 16.22 -6.94
CA GLU A 19 9.43 15.80 -8.17
C GLU A 19 10.83 15.22 -7.91
N GLY A 20 11.56 15.76 -6.93
CA GLY A 20 12.90 15.30 -6.57
C GLY A 20 12.95 14.00 -5.77
N PHE A 21 11.81 13.41 -5.39
CA PHE A 21 11.78 12.19 -4.58
C PHE A 21 11.45 10.96 -5.44
N ASP A 22 12.32 9.96 -5.37
CA ASP A 22 12.07 8.62 -5.95
C ASP A 22 12.30 7.55 -4.89
N SER A 23 11.23 7.12 -4.24
CA SER A 23 11.29 6.09 -3.20
C SER A 23 9.97 5.37 -3.04
N ASN A 24 10.02 4.04 -3.01
CA ASN A 24 8.86 3.22 -2.69
C ASN A 24 8.64 3.04 -1.17
N TYR A 25 9.48 3.62 -0.33
CA TYR A 25 9.32 3.67 1.13
C TYR A 25 8.70 4.98 1.61
N ALA A 26 8.40 5.89 0.70
CA ALA A 26 7.80 7.18 1.02
C ALA A 26 6.46 7.35 0.30
N ALA A 27 5.56 8.02 0.95
CA ALA A 27 4.27 8.46 0.40
C ALA A 27 4.00 9.89 0.85
N THR A 28 3.28 10.64 0.02
CA THR A 28 2.97 12.04 0.26
C THR A 28 1.48 12.28 0.09
N TYR A 29 0.93 13.18 0.88
CA TYR A 29 -0.49 13.48 0.95
C TYR A 29 -0.73 14.98 0.95
N TYR A 30 -1.85 15.40 0.40
CA TYR A 30 -2.28 16.78 0.32
C TYR A 30 -3.82 16.85 0.38
N PRO A 31 -4.43 17.87 0.98
CA PRO A 31 -3.88 19.02 1.70
C PRO A 31 -3.74 18.79 3.21
N TRP A 32 -3.42 19.87 3.94
CA TRP A 32 -3.52 19.92 5.39
C TRP A 32 -4.96 19.76 5.84
N VAL A 33 -5.15 19.26 7.05
CA VAL A 33 -6.46 18.97 7.64
C VAL A 33 -6.62 19.66 9.00
N LYS A 34 -7.85 19.91 9.37
CA LYS A 34 -8.19 20.53 10.66
C LYS A 34 -8.78 19.46 11.57
N ILE A 35 -8.24 19.34 12.76
CA ILE A 35 -8.73 18.45 13.82
C ILE A 35 -9.08 19.26 15.06
N LEU A 36 -9.87 18.66 15.96
CA LEU A 36 -10.14 19.24 17.28
C LEU A 36 -9.01 18.84 18.24
N ASP A 37 -8.34 19.84 18.80
CA ASP A 37 -7.45 19.66 19.95
C ASP A 37 -8.31 19.53 21.22
N PHE A 38 -8.40 18.32 21.75
CA PHE A 38 -9.25 18.00 22.89
C PHE A 38 -8.77 18.68 24.20
N ASP A 39 -7.47 18.88 24.35
CA ASP A 39 -6.91 19.49 25.54
C ASP A 39 -7.27 21.00 25.66
N ARG A 40 -7.28 21.66 24.50
CA ARG A 40 -7.56 23.09 24.37
C ARG A 40 -8.99 23.41 23.94
N ASN A 41 -9.73 22.38 23.52
CA ASN A 41 -11.06 22.49 22.92
C ASN A 41 -11.10 23.48 21.73
N LYS A 42 -10.08 23.47 20.91
CA LYS A 42 -9.94 24.38 19.76
C LYS A 42 -9.56 23.61 18.51
N PRO A 43 -10.13 23.97 17.34
CA PRO A 43 -9.70 23.38 16.08
C PRO A 43 -8.30 23.90 15.69
N ILE A 44 -7.42 22.97 15.31
CA ILE A 44 -6.06 23.27 14.84
C ILE A 44 -5.79 22.65 13.47
N TRP A 45 -4.97 23.31 12.68
CA TRP A 45 -4.48 22.76 11.42
C TRP A 45 -3.28 21.85 11.67
N VAL A 46 -3.33 20.64 11.12
CA VAL A 46 -2.25 19.67 11.22
C VAL A 46 -1.89 19.12 9.84
N PRO A 47 -0.63 18.73 9.64
CA PRO A 47 -0.24 18.07 8.41
C PRO A 47 -0.81 16.64 8.33
N PRO A 48 -0.97 16.09 7.13
CA PRO A 48 -1.48 14.72 6.94
C PRO A 48 -0.76 13.65 7.75
N SER A 49 0.54 13.82 8.02
CA SER A 49 1.34 12.87 8.80
C SER A 49 0.80 12.61 10.23
N VAL A 50 0.00 13.52 10.76
CA VAL A 50 -0.60 13.36 12.09
C VAL A 50 -1.79 12.40 12.09
N VAL A 51 -2.63 12.45 11.05
CA VAL A 51 -3.89 11.67 10.97
C VAL A 51 -3.74 10.35 10.24
N LEU A 52 -2.80 10.24 9.32
CA LEU A 52 -2.61 9.03 8.50
C LEU A 52 -2.25 7.76 9.28
N PRO A 53 -1.45 7.80 10.35
CA PRO A 53 -1.21 6.61 11.17
C PRO A 53 -2.51 6.01 11.72
N GLY A 54 -3.51 6.83 12.04
CA GLY A 54 -4.85 6.38 12.45
C GLY A 54 -5.57 5.60 11.35
N VAL A 55 -5.55 6.12 10.09
CA VAL A 55 -6.11 5.43 8.93
C VAL A 55 -5.41 4.09 8.67
N ILE A 56 -4.09 4.08 8.75
CA ILE A 56 -3.31 2.85 8.56
C ILE A 56 -3.64 1.82 9.65
N ALA A 57 -3.68 2.23 10.91
CA ALA A 57 -4.02 1.36 12.02
C ALA A 57 -5.46 0.82 11.92
N PHE A 58 -6.40 1.65 11.49
CA PHE A 58 -7.77 1.22 11.22
C PHE A 58 -7.83 0.17 10.12
N ASN A 59 -7.16 0.42 8.98
CA ASN A 59 -7.08 -0.54 7.88
C ASN A 59 -6.52 -1.90 8.34
N ASP A 60 -5.46 -1.90 9.13
CA ASP A 60 -4.82 -3.12 9.61
C ASP A 60 -5.72 -3.91 10.57
N ARG A 61 -6.52 -3.20 11.35
CA ARG A 61 -7.46 -3.81 12.29
C ARG A 61 -8.67 -4.43 11.60
N VAL A 62 -9.23 -3.76 10.57
CA VAL A 62 -10.50 -4.22 9.93
C VAL A 62 -10.28 -5.12 8.74
N ALA A 63 -9.08 -5.10 8.16
CA ALA A 63 -8.74 -5.91 6.99
C ALA A 63 -7.36 -6.58 7.15
N ALA A 64 -6.33 -6.02 6.53
CA ALA A 64 -4.93 -6.41 6.69
C ALA A 64 -4.00 -5.36 6.07
N GLU A 65 -2.70 -5.50 6.33
CA GLU A 65 -1.66 -4.57 5.87
C GLU A 65 -1.54 -4.45 4.34
N TRP A 66 -1.96 -5.49 3.61
CA TRP A 66 -1.94 -5.53 2.14
C TRP A 66 -3.19 -4.97 1.46
N PHE A 67 -4.16 -4.51 2.23
CA PHE A 67 -5.28 -3.73 1.69
C PHE A 67 -4.90 -2.26 1.60
N ALA A 68 -5.49 -1.55 0.62
CA ALA A 68 -5.26 -0.13 0.43
C ALA A 68 -5.85 0.68 1.60
N PRO A 69 -5.04 1.49 2.31
CA PRO A 69 -5.54 2.41 3.33
C PRO A 69 -6.11 3.68 2.67
N ALA A 70 -7.08 3.51 1.79
CA ALA A 70 -7.69 4.56 1.00
C ALA A 70 -9.14 4.18 0.63
N GLY A 71 -9.89 5.15 0.10
CA GLY A 71 -11.28 4.98 -0.30
C GLY A 71 -12.26 5.07 0.87
N LEU A 72 -13.54 5.01 0.55
CA LEU A 72 -14.62 5.25 1.52
C LEU A 72 -14.68 4.19 2.64
N ASN A 73 -14.27 2.96 2.36
CA ASN A 73 -14.38 1.87 3.32
C ASN A 73 -13.27 1.87 4.38
N ARG A 74 -12.06 2.31 4.05
CA ARG A 74 -10.87 2.19 4.92
C ARG A 74 -10.04 3.46 5.03
N GLY A 75 -10.25 4.43 4.14
CA GLY A 75 -9.50 5.69 4.11
C GLY A 75 -10.18 6.85 4.84
N GLY A 76 -11.26 6.61 5.57
CA GLY A 76 -12.00 7.65 6.28
C GLY A 76 -11.18 8.33 7.39
N LEU A 77 -11.25 9.64 7.42
CA LEU A 77 -10.61 10.51 8.41
C LEU A 77 -11.69 11.07 9.34
N THR A 78 -12.16 10.25 10.27
CA THR A 78 -13.28 10.59 11.18
C THR A 78 -12.98 11.72 12.15
N GLU A 79 -11.71 11.96 12.44
CA GLU A 79 -11.25 13.02 13.37
C GLU A 79 -11.11 14.38 12.67
N VAL A 80 -11.21 14.39 11.33
CA VAL A 80 -11.01 15.61 10.54
C VAL A 80 -12.32 16.35 10.38
N VAL A 81 -12.32 17.62 10.81
CA VAL A 81 -13.47 18.52 10.69
C VAL A 81 -13.50 19.24 9.35
N GLU A 82 -12.33 19.61 8.84
CA GLU A 82 -12.20 20.40 7.61
C GLU A 82 -10.88 20.12 6.90
N VAL A 83 -10.85 20.27 5.57
CA VAL A 83 -9.63 20.24 4.75
C VAL A 83 -9.24 21.66 4.35
N LYS A 84 -7.94 21.94 4.24
CA LYS A 84 -7.44 23.28 3.91
C LYS A 84 -7.84 23.72 2.50
N SER A 85 -7.87 22.78 1.56
CA SER A 85 -8.34 23.02 0.18
C SER A 85 -9.29 21.91 -0.22
N ARG A 86 -10.46 22.27 -0.72
CA ARG A 86 -11.40 21.33 -1.34
C ARG A 86 -10.96 21.09 -2.77
N LEU A 87 -10.58 19.86 -3.06
CA LEU A 87 -10.07 19.46 -4.36
C LEU A 87 -11.19 19.12 -5.33
N THR A 88 -11.16 19.71 -6.51
CA THR A 88 -11.97 19.29 -7.66
C THR A 88 -11.49 17.94 -8.20
N HIS A 89 -12.24 17.35 -9.13
CA HIS A 89 -11.85 16.07 -9.76
C HIS A 89 -10.51 16.20 -10.50
N ALA A 90 -10.38 17.24 -11.33
CA ALA A 90 -9.17 17.50 -12.10
C ALA A 90 -7.93 17.75 -11.23
N GLU A 91 -8.09 18.48 -10.13
CA GLU A 91 -6.99 18.72 -9.19
C GLU A 91 -6.53 17.43 -8.48
N ARG A 92 -7.47 16.55 -8.16
CA ARG A 92 -7.12 15.20 -7.60
C ARG A 92 -6.35 14.37 -8.61
N ASP A 93 -6.75 14.41 -9.89
CA ASP A 93 -6.06 13.69 -10.95
C ASP A 93 -4.63 14.23 -11.13
N THR A 94 -4.45 15.55 -11.17
CA THR A 94 -3.13 16.19 -11.25
C THR A 94 -2.23 15.79 -10.09
N LEU A 95 -2.73 15.80 -8.85
CA LEU A 95 -1.98 15.36 -7.69
C LEU A 95 -1.63 13.86 -7.78
N TYR A 96 -2.58 13.05 -8.21
CA TYR A 96 -2.38 11.61 -8.29
C TYR A 96 -1.39 11.22 -9.40
N GLU A 97 -1.38 11.91 -10.52
CA GLU A 97 -0.35 11.76 -11.56
C GLU A 97 1.03 12.12 -11.02
N ALA A 98 1.13 13.20 -10.24
CA ALA A 98 2.35 13.61 -9.55
C ALA A 98 2.75 12.73 -8.34
N ARG A 99 2.07 11.59 -8.13
CA ARG A 99 2.34 10.65 -7.02
C ARG A 99 2.04 11.20 -5.63
N ILE A 100 1.17 12.18 -5.56
CA ILE A 100 0.66 12.75 -4.31
C ILE A 100 -0.74 12.19 -4.06
N ASN A 101 -0.97 11.64 -2.90
CA ASN A 101 -2.26 11.05 -2.54
C ASN A 101 -3.20 12.15 -2.06
N PRO A 102 -4.31 12.42 -2.76
CA PRO A 102 -5.24 13.47 -2.35
C PRO A 102 -6.07 13.02 -1.15
N ILE A 103 -6.36 13.99 -0.27
CA ILE A 103 -7.39 13.88 0.76
C ILE A 103 -8.62 14.60 0.24
N ALA A 104 -9.71 13.87 -0.01
CA ALA A 104 -10.91 14.36 -0.64
C ALA A 104 -12.08 14.47 0.34
N VAL A 105 -13.00 15.39 0.06
CA VAL A 105 -14.24 15.54 0.81
C VAL A 105 -15.40 15.03 -0.04
N PHE A 106 -16.16 14.10 0.49
CA PHE A 106 -17.38 13.59 -0.14
C PHE A 106 -18.61 14.01 0.68
N PRO A 107 -19.63 14.59 0.05
CA PRO A 107 -20.77 15.19 0.78
C PRO A 107 -21.50 14.24 1.74
N SER A 108 -21.57 12.96 1.39
CA SER A 108 -22.30 11.95 2.18
C SER A 108 -21.42 11.13 3.11
N THR A 109 -20.09 11.14 2.92
CA THR A 109 -19.18 10.20 3.57
C THR A 109 -18.07 10.90 4.38
N GLY A 110 -17.96 12.23 4.22
CA GLY A 110 -16.95 13.01 4.94
C GLY A 110 -15.59 13.06 4.24
N VAL A 111 -14.55 13.23 5.03
CA VAL A 111 -13.17 13.35 4.55
C VAL A 111 -12.52 11.98 4.48
N CYS A 112 -11.87 11.66 3.36
CA CYS A 112 -11.13 10.42 3.22
C CYS A 112 -9.86 10.57 2.37
N VAL A 113 -8.93 9.66 2.59
CA VAL A 113 -7.75 9.46 1.73
C VAL A 113 -8.21 8.84 0.41
N TRP A 114 -7.87 9.47 -0.71
CA TRP A 114 -8.30 9.06 -2.05
C TRP A 114 -7.15 8.71 -2.98
N GLY A 115 -6.13 8.05 -2.44
CA GLY A 115 -4.96 7.60 -3.19
C GLY A 115 -4.06 6.71 -2.35
N GLN A 116 -3.23 5.91 -3.03
CA GLN A 116 -2.30 4.99 -2.39
C GLN A 116 -0.96 4.83 -3.15
N LYS A 117 -0.54 5.85 -3.86
CA LYS A 117 0.76 5.83 -4.55
C LYS A 117 1.92 6.08 -3.58
N THR A 118 3.01 5.37 -3.83
CA THR A 118 4.32 5.72 -3.26
C THR A 118 4.99 6.82 -4.12
N LEU A 119 6.08 7.39 -3.65
CA LEU A 119 6.86 8.36 -4.43
C LEU A 119 7.76 7.72 -5.49
N GLN A 120 7.60 6.43 -5.78
CA GLN A 120 8.39 5.75 -6.80
C GLN A 120 8.07 6.28 -8.20
N GLY A 121 9.10 6.73 -8.93
CA GLY A 121 8.98 7.28 -10.27
C GLY A 121 8.79 6.21 -11.34
N ARG A 122 9.40 5.04 -11.19
CA ARG A 122 9.30 3.94 -12.16
C ARG A 122 8.05 3.10 -11.90
N PRO A 123 7.24 2.78 -12.93
CA PRO A 123 6.12 1.86 -12.79
C PRO A 123 6.59 0.48 -12.31
N SER A 124 6.08 0.03 -11.19
CA SER A 124 6.30 -1.33 -10.68
C SER A 124 5.19 -1.70 -9.69
N ALA A 125 5.16 -2.95 -9.25
CA ALA A 125 4.23 -3.34 -8.20
C ALA A 125 4.45 -2.57 -6.87
N LEU A 126 5.63 -1.98 -6.68
CA LEU A 126 6.00 -1.22 -5.48
C LEU A 126 5.62 0.26 -5.53
N ASP A 127 5.01 0.70 -6.62
CA ASP A 127 4.47 2.06 -6.75
C ASP A 127 3.16 2.24 -5.96
N ARG A 128 2.67 1.18 -5.31
CA ARG A 128 1.48 1.18 -4.45
C ARG A 128 1.82 0.88 -3.00
N ILE A 129 1.18 1.61 -2.10
CA ILE A 129 1.40 1.51 -0.65
C ILE A 129 1.02 0.13 -0.12
N ASN A 130 -0.10 -0.45 -0.56
CA ASN A 130 -0.55 -1.76 -0.13
C ASN A 130 0.47 -2.85 -0.42
N VAL A 131 1.07 -2.86 -1.62
CA VAL A 131 2.10 -3.84 -2.00
C VAL A 131 3.39 -3.64 -1.21
N ARG A 132 3.80 -2.38 -1.02
CA ARG A 132 4.99 -2.08 -0.21
C ARG A 132 4.81 -2.55 1.23
N ARG A 133 3.63 -2.33 1.82
CA ARG A 133 3.30 -2.77 3.17
C ARG A 133 3.26 -4.29 3.29
N LEU A 134 2.64 -4.98 2.32
CA LEU A 134 2.68 -6.44 2.20
C LEU A 134 4.12 -6.97 2.28
N LEU A 135 5.03 -6.40 1.48
CA LEU A 135 6.41 -6.85 1.47
C LEU A 135 7.16 -6.56 2.77
N ILE A 136 6.87 -5.43 3.43
CA ILE A 136 7.46 -5.12 4.74
C ILE A 136 6.98 -6.14 5.78
N ALA A 137 5.69 -6.44 5.83
CA ALA A 137 5.10 -7.41 6.74
C ALA A 137 5.66 -8.83 6.48
N ALA A 138 5.68 -9.27 5.22
CA ALA A 138 6.22 -10.57 4.85
C ALA A 138 7.71 -10.71 5.22
N LYS A 139 8.53 -9.73 4.89
CA LYS A 139 9.95 -9.73 5.28
C LYS A 139 10.15 -9.77 6.79
N LYS A 140 9.39 -8.98 7.54
CA LYS A 140 9.47 -8.95 9.01
C LYS A 140 9.09 -10.29 9.62
N PHE A 141 7.98 -10.89 9.16
CA PHE A 141 7.53 -12.19 9.62
C PHE A 141 8.58 -13.28 9.34
N ILE A 142 9.04 -13.39 8.10
CA ILE A 142 10.00 -14.40 7.68
C ILE A 142 11.31 -14.23 8.49
N ALA A 143 11.84 -13.01 8.57
CA ALA A 143 13.07 -12.75 9.31
C ALA A 143 12.97 -13.08 10.80
N SER A 144 11.82 -12.83 11.43
CA SER A 144 11.61 -13.16 12.84
C SER A 144 11.41 -14.66 13.07
N SER A 145 10.64 -15.32 12.21
CA SER A 145 10.27 -16.73 12.35
C SER A 145 11.39 -17.70 11.95
N THR A 146 12.32 -17.24 11.11
CA THR A 146 13.45 -18.08 10.66
C THR A 146 14.77 -17.80 11.40
N ARG A 147 14.77 -16.88 12.37
CA ARG A 147 15.97 -16.47 13.10
C ARG A 147 16.68 -17.64 13.78
N TYR A 148 15.93 -18.61 14.28
CA TYR A 148 16.50 -19.79 14.96
C TYR A 148 17.17 -20.80 14.02
N LEU A 149 17.02 -20.63 12.69
CA LEU A 149 17.74 -21.44 11.69
C LEU A 149 19.20 -20.96 11.49
N VAL A 150 19.54 -19.79 12.05
CA VAL A 150 20.91 -19.29 12.02
C VAL A 150 21.78 -20.17 12.92
N PHE A 151 22.93 -20.58 12.43
CA PHE A 151 23.85 -21.56 12.99
C PHE A 151 23.38 -23.03 12.90
N GLU A 152 22.23 -23.32 12.28
CA GLU A 152 21.86 -24.70 11.97
C GLU A 152 22.65 -25.22 10.75
N GLN A 153 22.82 -26.53 10.67
CA GLN A 153 23.48 -27.18 9.54
C GLN A 153 22.67 -26.97 8.24
N ASN A 154 23.33 -26.62 7.13
CA ASN A 154 22.67 -26.51 5.82
C ASN A 154 22.34 -27.89 5.22
N THR A 155 21.34 -28.54 5.77
CA THR A 155 20.84 -29.84 5.34
C THR A 155 19.48 -29.72 4.68
N SER A 156 19.05 -30.75 3.95
CA SER A 156 17.69 -30.83 3.40
C SER A 156 16.62 -30.70 4.48
N GLN A 157 16.88 -31.19 5.68
CA GLN A 157 15.96 -31.07 6.81
C GLN A 157 15.78 -29.60 7.27
N THR A 158 16.86 -28.84 7.35
CA THR A 158 16.81 -27.40 7.71
C THR A 158 16.10 -26.60 6.64
N ARG A 159 16.36 -26.91 5.37
CA ARG A 159 15.63 -26.32 4.24
C ARG A 159 14.12 -26.61 4.30
N SER A 160 13.74 -27.85 4.59
CA SER A 160 12.35 -28.24 4.77
C SER A 160 11.69 -27.52 5.96
N ARG A 161 12.40 -27.31 7.06
CA ARG A 161 11.89 -26.51 8.21
C ARG A 161 11.55 -25.08 7.79
N PHE A 162 12.43 -24.44 7.00
CA PHE A 162 12.15 -23.12 6.46
C PHE A 162 10.88 -23.11 5.60
N LEU A 163 10.76 -24.04 4.66
CA LEU A 163 9.60 -24.16 3.79
C LEU A 163 8.31 -24.38 4.59
N ASN A 164 8.34 -25.21 5.61
CA ASN A 164 7.20 -25.51 6.49
C ASN A 164 6.69 -24.30 7.30
N ILE A 165 7.52 -23.25 7.45
CA ILE A 165 7.13 -22.00 8.11
C ILE A 165 6.63 -20.98 7.09
N VAL A 166 7.38 -20.81 5.99
CA VAL A 166 7.16 -19.72 5.05
C VAL A 166 5.99 -20.03 4.12
N THR A 167 5.85 -21.27 3.65
CA THR A 167 4.79 -21.65 2.72
C THR A 167 3.39 -21.45 3.31
N PRO A 168 3.04 -21.99 4.50
CA PRO A 168 1.70 -21.77 5.07
C PRO A 168 1.39 -20.29 5.35
N TYR A 169 2.40 -19.50 5.70
CA TYR A 169 2.22 -18.07 5.90
C TYR A 169 1.85 -17.37 4.58
N LEU A 170 2.58 -17.65 3.50
CA LEU A 170 2.27 -17.07 2.18
C LEU A 170 0.93 -17.58 1.63
N GLU A 171 0.56 -18.86 1.88
CA GLU A 171 -0.76 -19.40 1.58
C GLU A 171 -1.86 -18.65 2.31
N SER A 172 -1.67 -18.32 3.58
CA SER A 172 -2.65 -17.54 4.34
C SER A 172 -2.84 -16.14 3.77
N ILE A 173 -1.76 -15.50 3.29
CA ILE A 173 -1.84 -14.19 2.61
C ILE A 173 -2.58 -14.34 1.27
N GLN A 174 -2.32 -15.39 0.51
CA GLN A 174 -3.00 -15.67 -0.75
C GLN A 174 -4.50 -15.87 -0.55
N GLN A 175 -4.89 -16.71 0.41
CA GLN A 175 -6.30 -16.95 0.75
C GLN A 175 -7.02 -15.66 1.20
N ARG A 176 -6.30 -14.75 1.86
CA ARG A 176 -6.78 -13.44 2.28
C ARG A 176 -6.59 -12.34 1.22
N GLN A 177 -6.45 -12.70 -0.05
CA GLN A 177 -6.40 -11.78 -1.20
C GLN A 177 -5.18 -10.83 -1.21
N GLY A 178 -4.09 -11.17 -0.55
CA GLY A 178 -2.85 -10.38 -0.59
C GLY A 178 -1.94 -10.72 -1.76
N LEU A 179 -2.00 -11.97 -2.23
CA LEU A 179 -1.21 -12.48 -3.34
C LEU A 179 -2.10 -13.21 -4.34
N TYR A 180 -1.82 -13.06 -5.63
CA TYR A 180 -2.38 -13.92 -6.67
C TYR A 180 -1.68 -15.28 -6.71
N ALA A 181 -0.36 -15.27 -6.65
CA ALA A 181 0.45 -16.46 -6.62
C ALA A 181 1.77 -16.19 -5.91
N PHE A 182 2.41 -17.25 -5.44
CA PHE A 182 3.75 -17.19 -4.91
C PHE A 182 4.48 -18.50 -5.20
N ARG A 183 5.81 -18.45 -5.17
CA ARG A 183 6.69 -19.62 -5.24
C ARG A 183 7.86 -19.42 -4.30
N VAL A 184 8.16 -20.43 -3.50
CA VAL A 184 9.34 -20.46 -2.63
C VAL A 184 10.27 -21.57 -3.16
N ILE A 185 11.52 -21.22 -3.38
CA ILE A 185 12.56 -22.17 -3.80
C ILE A 185 13.64 -22.16 -2.72
N MET A 186 13.85 -23.30 -2.10
CA MET A 186 14.92 -23.57 -1.15
C MET A 186 15.29 -25.06 -1.20
N ASP A 187 15.90 -25.44 -2.30
CA ASP A 187 16.30 -26.79 -2.60
C ASP A 187 17.78 -26.86 -3.07
N GLU A 188 18.18 -27.96 -3.64
CA GLU A 188 19.55 -28.15 -4.12
C GLU A 188 19.87 -27.30 -5.36
N SER A 189 18.87 -26.87 -6.11
CA SER A 189 19.08 -26.03 -7.29
C SER A 189 19.62 -24.64 -6.94
N ASN A 190 19.25 -24.10 -5.78
CA ASN A 190 19.69 -22.80 -5.32
C ASN A 190 20.62 -22.85 -4.08
N ASN A 191 20.87 -24.04 -3.51
CA ASN A 191 21.88 -24.28 -2.47
C ASN A 191 22.94 -25.24 -3.02
N THR A 192 23.74 -24.75 -3.95
CA THR A 192 24.87 -25.51 -4.53
C THR A 192 25.98 -25.72 -3.51
N PRO A 193 26.89 -26.70 -3.70
CA PRO A 193 28.04 -26.91 -2.82
C PRO A 193 28.84 -25.63 -2.55
N GLU A 194 29.01 -24.76 -3.54
CA GLU A 194 29.72 -23.48 -3.39
C GLU A 194 29.03 -22.52 -2.41
N ILE A 195 27.67 -22.51 -2.40
CA ILE A 195 26.89 -21.68 -1.46
C ILE A 195 26.97 -22.27 -0.05
N ILE A 196 26.94 -23.60 0.05
CA ILE A 196 27.08 -24.31 1.33
C ILE A 196 28.46 -24.09 1.91
N ASP A 197 29.52 -24.18 1.12
CA ASP A 197 30.91 -23.93 1.54
C ASP A 197 31.13 -22.48 2.02
N ARG A 198 30.31 -21.55 1.58
CA ARG A 198 30.31 -20.17 2.06
C ARG A 198 29.48 -19.96 3.32
N ASN A 199 28.95 -21.02 3.92
CA ASN A 199 28.05 -20.99 5.09
C ASN A 199 26.76 -20.19 4.85
N ILE A 200 26.21 -20.22 3.62
CA ILE A 200 25.01 -19.50 3.25
C ILE A 200 23.86 -20.49 3.06
N LEU A 201 22.72 -20.21 3.69
CA LEU A 201 21.44 -20.83 3.40
C LEU A 201 20.65 -19.89 2.50
N TYR A 202 20.42 -20.27 1.24
CA TYR A 202 19.83 -19.38 0.24
C TYR A 202 18.41 -19.80 -0.12
N GLY A 203 17.45 -18.87 0.06
CA GLY A 203 16.05 -19.05 -0.30
C GLY A 203 15.58 -17.95 -1.27
N GLN A 204 14.83 -18.33 -2.28
CA GLN A 204 14.20 -17.41 -3.23
C GLN A 204 12.68 -17.39 -3.06
N LEU A 205 12.11 -16.21 -2.97
CA LEU A 205 10.67 -16.00 -2.90
C LEU A 205 10.22 -15.18 -4.11
N PHE A 206 9.34 -15.75 -4.90
CA PHE A 206 8.67 -15.09 -6.02
C PHE A 206 7.24 -14.78 -5.58
N LEU A 207 6.87 -13.50 -5.61
CA LEU A 207 5.59 -13.04 -5.15
C LEU A 207 4.87 -12.27 -6.25
N GLN A 208 3.61 -12.58 -6.48
CA GLN A 208 2.71 -11.83 -7.35
C GLN A 208 1.64 -11.14 -6.48
N PRO A 209 1.85 -9.87 -6.10
CA PRO A 209 0.92 -9.17 -5.23
C PRO A 209 -0.41 -8.90 -5.94
N ALA A 210 -1.51 -8.95 -5.18
CA ALA A 210 -2.81 -8.57 -5.66
C ALA A 210 -2.85 -7.06 -5.92
N LYS A 211 -3.44 -6.66 -7.05
CA LYS A 211 -3.65 -5.26 -7.41
C LYS A 211 -5.02 -4.80 -6.98
N THR A 212 -5.12 -3.57 -6.52
CA THR A 212 -6.40 -2.92 -6.22
C THR A 212 -6.98 -2.26 -7.46
N ALA A 213 -8.30 -2.31 -7.62
CA ALA A 213 -8.99 -1.52 -8.64
C ALA A 213 -9.02 -0.05 -8.18
N GLU A 214 -8.42 0.83 -8.98
CA GLU A 214 -8.41 2.28 -8.74
C GLU A 214 -9.33 3.02 -9.70
N PHE A 215 -9.60 2.43 -10.87
CA PHE A 215 -10.48 2.98 -11.90
C PHE A 215 -11.56 1.95 -12.25
N ILE A 216 -12.80 2.42 -12.31
CA ILE A 216 -13.96 1.65 -12.77
C ILE A 216 -14.44 2.29 -14.06
N ILE A 217 -14.28 1.58 -15.16
CA ILE A 217 -14.76 2.02 -16.48
C ILE A 217 -16.06 1.27 -16.76
N LEU A 218 -17.14 2.02 -16.99
CA LEU A 218 -18.45 1.47 -17.33
C LEU A 218 -18.77 1.85 -18.77
N ASP A 219 -18.97 0.85 -19.62
CA ASP A 219 -19.38 1.03 -21.00
C ASP A 219 -20.88 0.72 -21.12
N PHE A 220 -21.67 1.75 -21.45
CA PHE A 220 -23.11 1.66 -21.61
C PHE A 220 -23.48 1.55 -23.09
N ASN A 221 -23.81 0.36 -23.53
CA ASN A 221 -24.28 0.10 -24.88
C ASN A 221 -25.81 0.14 -24.94
N ILE A 222 -26.38 1.21 -25.49
CA ILE A 222 -27.82 1.35 -25.68
C ILE A 222 -28.19 0.67 -27.01
N GLN A 223 -28.99 -0.38 -26.91
CA GLN A 223 -29.52 -1.09 -28.09
C GLN A 223 -30.96 -0.69 -28.40
N SER A 224 -31.33 -0.77 -29.67
CA SER A 224 -32.72 -0.57 -30.12
C SER A 224 -33.62 -1.70 -29.62
N THR A 225 -34.90 -1.41 -29.46
CA THR A 225 -35.90 -2.40 -29.08
C THR A 225 -35.92 -3.55 -30.07
N GLY A 226 -35.70 -4.78 -29.59
CA GLY A 226 -35.66 -6.00 -30.41
C GLY A 226 -34.27 -6.42 -30.92
N ALA A 227 -33.19 -5.67 -30.59
CA ALA A 227 -31.83 -6.13 -30.91
C ALA A 227 -31.39 -7.26 -29.95
N ALA A 228 -30.71 -8.25 -30.48
CA ALA A 228 -30.11 -9.30 -29.64
C ALA A 228 -28.88 -8.77 -28.88
N PHE A 229 -28.71 -9.18 -27.62
CA PHE A 229 -27.51 -8.84 -26.84
C PHE A 229 -26.29 -9.60 -27.38
N PRO A 230 -25.14 -8.94 -27.53
CA PRO A 230 -23.90 -9.60 -27.89
C PRO A 230 -23.55 -10.69 -26.86
N GLY A 231 -23.41 -11.95 -27.29
CA GLY A 231 -23.00 -13.05 -26.43
C GLY A 231 -24.12 -13.87 -25.80
N ALA A 232 -25.36 -13.75 -26.30
CA ALA A 232 -26.46 -14.68 -26.00
C ALA A 232 -26.49 -15.87 -26.94
#